data_c4178afc00851719e451d91dfdf56d42
#
_entry.id   c4178afc00851719e451d91dfdf56d42
#
_cell.length_a   1.000
_cell.length_b   1.000
_cell.length_c   1.000
_cell.angle_alpha   90.00
_cell.angle_beta   90.00
_cell.angle_gamma   90.00
#
_symmetry.space_group_name_H-M   'P 1'
#
loop_
_entity.id
_entity.type
_entity.pdbx_description
1 polymer ?
#
loop_
_entity_poly.entity_id
_entity_poly.type
_entity_poly.pdbx_seq_one_letter_code
_entity_poly.pdbx_strand_id
1 'polypeptide(L)'
;MSSPHVPTALTIAGSDSGGGAGIQADLRTFAAFGVHGTSAITALTAQNTRGVDAIHTAPTAFLRAQIEAVLGDFRVGAAKLGMLATPAIAQAVAGVLATRPQLPVVLDPVLVATTGARLGTQALVAGLRRRLLPLATLVTPNIPEAEALLGHRIASRDAMPGAARALRDAGARAVLLKGGHLRGSEVSDLLLTADGEHWFHQRRRRGEFHGTGCSLSAAVAAGLALGRPLEDAVEAAIHFVQQAIVAGYRPGKGALLVLDHLAAAP
;
A
#
# COMPACT_ATOMS: atom_id res chain seq x y z
N MET A 1 -31.02 -15.32 14.12
CA MET A 1 -29.63 -15.13 14.56
C MET A 1 -28.96 -14.27 13.50
N SER A 2 -28.50 -13.06 13.83
CA SER A 2 -27.72 -12.24 12.89
C SER A 2 -26.39 -12.94 12.63
N SER A 3 -26.07 -13.22 11.37
CA SER A 3 -24.74 -13.73 11.00
C SER A 3 -23.66 -12.83 11.57
N PRO A 4 -22.54 -13.37 12.08
CA PRO A 4 -21.45 -12.54 12.57
C PRO A 4 -20.98 -11.61 11.45
N HIS A 5 -20.88 -10.31 11.76
CA HIS A 5 -20.39 -9.32 10.80
C HIS A 5 -18.90 -9.54 10.57
N VAL A 6 -18.50 -9.95 9.38
CA VAL A 6 -17.10 -10.08 8.99
C VAL A 6 -16.58 -8.68 8.63
N PRO A 7 -15.51 -8.19 9.28
CA PRO A 7 -14.86 -6.92 8.91
C PRO A 7 -14.49 -6.92 7.43
N THR A 8 -14.70 -5.79 6.76
CA THR A 8 -14.49 -5.67 5.31
C THR A 8 -13.48 -4.57 5.01
N ALA A 9 -12.56 -4.82 4.10
CA ALA A 9 -11.62 -3.84 3.57
C ALA A 9 -11.74 -3.73 2.04
N LEU A 10 -11.50 -2.52 1.51
CA LEU A 10 -11.51 -2.24 0.08
C LEU A 10 -10.09 -1.95 -0.41
N THR A 11 -9.60 -2.68 -1.41
CA THR A 11 -8.42 -2.25 -2.16
C THR A 11 -8.82 -1.54 -3.44
N ILE A 12 -8.20 -0.38 -3.71
CA ILE A 12 -8.31 0.39 -4.96
C ILE A 12 -6.92 0.44 -5.57
N ALA A 13 -6.63 -0.50 -6.48
CA ALA A 13 -5.29 -0.68 -7.00
C ALA A 13 -5.28 -1.38 -8.37
N GLY A 14 -4.10 -1.48 -8.97
CA GLY A 14 -3.87 -2.27 -10.18
C GLY A 14 -3.93 -3.76 -9.91
N SER A 15 -4.29 -4.52 -10.95
CA SER A 15 -4.27 -5.98 -10.94
C SER A 15 -2.95 -6.48 -11.52
N ASP A 16 -2.21 -7.29 -10.76
CA ASP A 16 -1.00 -7.99 -11.18
C ASP A 16 -1.34 -9.40 -11.69
N SER A 17 -1.24 -9.61 -13.01
CA SER A 17 -1.51 -10.94 -13.61
C SER A 17 -0.54 -12.03 -13.13
N GLY A 18 0.65 -11.66 -12.65
CA GLY A 18 1.62 -12.57 -12.01
C GLY A 18 1.26 -12.94 -10.57
N GLY A 19 0.31 -12.26 -9.97
CA GLY A 19 -0.26 -12.56 -8.67
C GLY A 19 0.62 -12.24 -7.46
N GLY A 20 1.77 -11.60 -7.64
CA GLY A 20 2.72 -11.29 -6.56
C GLY A 20 2.49 -9.95 -5.85
N ALA A 21 1.78 -9.02 -6.50
CA ALA A 21 1.50 -7.67 -5.99
C ALA A 21 0.06 -7.24 -6.33
N GLY A 22 -0.22 -5.94 -6.29
CA GLY A 22 -1.50 -5.36 -6.64
C GLY A 22 -2.66 -5.91 -5.81
N ILE A 23 -3.86 -5.88 -6.38
CA ILE A 23 -5.07 -6.39 -5.68
C ILE A 23 -4.95 -7.86 -5.27
N GLN A 24 -4.15 -8.67 -6.00
CA GLN A 24 -3.97 -10.09 -5.67
C GLN A 24 -3.23 -10.27 -4.34
N ALA A 25 -2.17 -9.51 -4.10
CA ALA A 25 -1.47 -9.49 -2.81
C ALA A 25 -2.36 -8.90 -1.72
N ASP A 26 -3.09 -7.82 -2.03
CA ASP A 26 -3.98 -7.15 -1.08
C ASP A 26 -5.09 -8.10 -0.59
N LEU A 27 -5.80 -8.78 -1.50
CA LEU A 27 -6.88 -9.70 -1.16
C LEU A 27 -6.39 -10.92 -0.39
N ARG A 28 -5.21 -11.48 -0.74
CA ARG A 28 -4.59 -12.56 0.05
C ARG A 28 -4.23 -12.10 1.46
N THR A 29 -3.72 -10.87 1.59
CA THR A 29 -3.41 -10.27 2.88
C THR A 29 -4.68 -10.08 3.71
N PHE A 30 -5.74 -9.52 3.14
CA PHE A 30 -7.03 -9.37 3.83
C PHE A 30 -7.56 -10.72 4.32
N ALA A 31 -7.52 -11.75 3.47
CA ALA A 31 -7.94 -13.10 3.84
C ALA A 31 -7.09 -13.69 4.98
N ALA A 32 -5.77 -13.49 4.97
CA ALA A 32 -4.86 -13.93 6.03
C ALA A 32 -5.19 -13.28 7.39
N PHE A 33 -5.71 -12.05 7.39
CA PHE A 33 -6.18 -11.34 8.60
C PHE A 33 -7.65 -11.64 8.98
N GLY A 34 -8.34 -12.53 8.25
CA GLY A 34 -9.75 -12.83 8.49
C GLY A 34 -10.70 -11.69 8.09
N VAL A 35 -10.27 -10.82 7.20
CA VAL A 35 -11.03 -9.66 6.69
C VAL A 35 -11.60 -10.01 5.32
N HIS A 36 -12.88 -9.70 5.08
CA HIS A 36 -13.48 -9.81 3.76
C HIS A 36 -12.90 -8.74 2.82
N GLY A 37 -12.18 -9.20 1.79
CA GLY A 37 -11.53 -8.31 0.83
C GLY A 37 -12.43 -7.98 -0.35
N THR A 38 -12.68 -6.70 -0.58
CA THR A 38 -13.32 -6.17 -1.80
C THR A 38 -12.32 -5.40 -2.64
N SER A 39 -12.58 -5.20 -3.92
CA SER A 39 -11.63 -4.53 -4.82
C SER A 39 -12.31 -3.62 -5.84
N ALA A 40 -11.61 -2.52 -6.17
CA ALA A 40 -11.86 -1.67 -7.34
C ALA A 40 -10.58 -1.56 -8.16
N ILE A 41 -10.63 -1.99 -9.42
CA ILE A 41 -9.43 -2.15 -10.26
C ILE A 41 -9.16 -0.85 -11.02
N THR A 42 -7.98 -0.28 -10.80
CA THR A 42 -7.52 0.95 -11.47
C THR A 42 -6.89 0.68 -12.82
N ALA A 43 -6.20 -0.44 -12.95
CA ALA A 43 -5.54 -0.88 -14.18
C ALA A 43 -5.33 -2.40 -14.15
N LEU A 44 -5.29 -3.00 -15.32
CA LEU A 44 -4.82 -4.36 -15.56
C LEU A 44 -3.37 -4.31 -16.04
N THR A 45 -2.53 -5.23 -15.60
CA THR A 45 -1.17 -5.38 -16.11
C THR A 45 -0.98 -6.73 -16.79
N ALA A 46 -0.26 -6.74 -17.91
CA ALA A 46 0.39 -7.95 -18.42
C ALA A 46 1.74 -8.05 -17.72
N GLN A 47 1.78 -8.75 -16.60
CA GLN A 47 2.93 -8.77 -15.68
C GLN A 47 3.23 -10.19 -15.25
N ASN A 48 4.53 -10.47 -15.03
CA ASN A 48 5.03 -11.74 -14.51
C ASN A 48 6.30 -11.50 -13.66
N THR A 49 7.01 -12.57 -13.26
CA THR A 49 8.22 -12.46 -12.43
C THR A 49 9.43 -11.86 -13.15
N ARG A 50 9.32 -11.52 -14.43
CA ARG A 50 10.39 -10.89 -15.23
C ARG A 50 10.16 -9.40 -15.46
N GLY A 51 8.89 -8.94 -15.51
CA GLY A 51 8.57 -7.54 -15.81
C GLY A 51 7.11 -7.27 -16.03
N VAL A 52 6.85 -6.03 -16.44
CA VAL A 52 5.54 -5.51 -16.87
C VAL A 52 5.61 -5.23 -18.35
N ASP A 53 4.87 -5.98 -19.16
CA ASP A 53 4.87 -5.86 -20.62
C ASP A 53 3.84 -4.83 -21.13
N ALA A 54 2.68 -4.72 -20.43
CA ALA A 54 1.62 -3.78 -20.79
C ALA A 54 0.79 -3.37 -19.58
N ILE A 55 0.17 -2.19 -19.65
CA ILE A 55 -0.76 -1.65 -18.67
C ILE A 55 -2.00 -1.14 -19.41
N HIS A 56 -3.17 -1.60 -18.99
CA HIS A 56 -4.46 -1.11 -19.46
C HIS A 56 -5.23 -0.47 -18.30
N THR A 57 -5.46 0.84 -18.36
CA THR A 57 -6.17 1.58 -17.33
C THR A 57 -7.67 1.42 -17.45
N ALA A 58 -8.37 1.25 -16.32
CA ALA A 58 -9.81 1.26 -16.30
C ALA A 58 -10.35 2.66 -16.64
N PRO A 59 -11.46 2.78 -17.38
CA PRO A 59 -12.15 4.06 -17.53
C PRO A 59 -12.55 4.64 -16.16
N THR A 60 -12.32 5.93 -15.94
CA THR A 60 -12.59 6.59 -14.64
C THR A 60 -14.03 6.46 -14.20
N ALA A 61 -14.99 6.50 -15.12
CA ALA A 61 -16.41 6.31 -14.83
C ALA A 61 -16.68 4.89 -14.30
N PHE A 62 -16.05 3.87 -14.90
CA PHE A 62 -16.21 2.49 -14.48
C PHE A 62 -15.51 2.23 -13.13
N LEU A 63 -14.34 2.83 -12.90
CA LEU A 63 -13.69 2.76 -11.59
C LEU A 63 -14.57 3.37 -10.49
N ARG A 64 -15.19 4.53 -10.74
CA ARG A 64 -16.18 5.10 -9.80
C ARG A 64 -17.30 4.11 -9.52
N ALA A 65 -17.89 3.53 -10.55
CA ALA A 65 -18.98 2.57 -10.39
C ALA A 65 -18.56 1.36 -9.53
N GLN A 66 -17.33 0.84 -9.70
CA GLN A 66 -16.80 -0.22 -8.84
C GLN A 66 -16.72 0.21 -7.37
N ILE A 67 -16.16 1.40 -7.11
CA ILE A 67 -16.01 1.91 -5.74
C ILE A 67 -17.39 2.16 -5.10
N GLU A 68 -18.31 2.79 -5.82
CA GLU A 68 -19.65 3.10 -5.36
C GLU A 68 -20.48 1.84 -5.11
N ALA A 69 -20.36 0.82 -5.96
CA ALA A 69 -21.03 -0.46 -5.76
C ALA A 69 -20.57 -1.13 -4.45
N VAL A 70 -19.26 -1.12 -4.17
CA VAL A 70 -18.73 -1.68 -2.92
C VAL A 70 -19.14 -0.85 -1.72
N LEU A 71 -18.94 0.47 -1.76
CA LEU A 71 -19.27 1.36 -0.62
C LEU A 71 -20.78 1.51 -0.38
N GLY A 72 -21.62 1.17 -1.36
CA GLY A 72 -23.07 1.19 -1.25
C GLY A 72 -23.66 -0.04 -0.59
N ASP A 73 -22.98 -1.19 -0.66
CA ASP A 73 -23.46 -2.46 -0.15
C ASP A 73 -22.71 -2.92 1.12
N PHE A 74 -21.38 -2.79 1.11
CA PHE A 74 -20.54 -3.30 2.19
C PHE A 74 -20.24 -2.23 3.25
N ARG A 75 -20.21 -2.66 4.53
CA ARG A 75 -19.67 -1.84 5.61
C ARG A 75 -18.15 -1.91 5.60
N VAL A 76 -17.52 -1.10 4.74
CA VAL A 76 -16.06 -1.05 4.59
C VAL A 76 -15.44 -0.35 5.81
N GLY A 77 -14.58 -1.06 6.57
CA GLY A 77 -13.89 -0.54 7.76
C GLY A 77 -12.61 0.21 7.43
N ALA A 78 -11.96 -0.08 6.30
CA ALA A 78 -10.79 0.65 5.81
C ALA A 78 -10.61 0.49 4.29
N ALA A 79 -9.98 1.47 3.65
CA ALA A 79 -9.59 1.40 2.24
C ALA A 79 -8.06 1.46 2.09
N LYS A 80 -7.50 0.62 1.21
CA LYS A 80 -6.10 0.68 0.79
C LYS A 80 -6.04 1.18 -0.64
N LEU A 81 -5.19 2.18 -0.88
CA LEU A 81 -4.87 2.67 -2.23
C LEU A 81 -3.49 2.16 -2.63
N GLY A 82 -3.41 1.52 -3.80
CA GLY A 82 -2.14 1.09 -4.40
C GLY A 82 -1.83 1.86 -5.69
N MET A 83 -1.39 1.15 -6.73
CA MET A 83 -1.09 1.74 -8.04
C MET A 83 -2.34 2.39 -8.65
N LEU A 84 -2.31 3.70 -8.88
CA LEU A 84 -3.41 4.47 -9.48
C LEU A 84 -3.20 4.78 -10.96
N ALA A 85 -2.05 4.44 -11.52
CA ALA A 85 -1.66 4.53 -12.93
C ALA A 85 -1.70 5.95 -13.53
N THR A 86 -2.78 6.73 -13.38
CA THR A 86 -2.93 8.05 -14.03
C THR A 86 -3.45 9.13 -13.08
N PRO A 87 -3.18 10.43 -13.37
CA PRO A 87 -3.74 11.55 -12.62
C PRO A 87 -5.27 11.58 -12.60
N ALA A 88 -5.91 11.16 -13.70
CA ALA A 88 -7.37 11.12 -13.81
C ALA A 88 -7.97 10.06 -12.86
N ILE A 89 -7.34 8.89 -12.76
CA ILE A 89 -7.70 7.84 -11.79
C ILE A 89 -7.54 8.36 -10.35
N ALA A 90 -6.38 8.97 -10.03
CA ALA A 90 -6.15 9.53 -8.70
C ALA A 90 -7.19 10.61 -8.33
N GLN A 91 -7.57 11.46 -9.30
CA GLN A 91 -8.62 12.46 -9.10
C GLN A 91 -10.00 11.82 -8.87
N ALA A 92 -10.35 10.79 -9.63
CA ALA A 92 -11.63 10.08 -9.48
C ALA A 92 -11.74 9.43 -8.09
N VAL A 93 -10.68 8.74 -7.65
CA VAL A 93 -10.57 8.12 -6.32
C VAL A 93 -10.70 9.17 -5.21
N ALA A 94 -9.92 10.26 -5.30
CA ALA A 94 -9.98 11.35 -4.32
C ALA A 94 -11.39 11.96 -4.22
N GLY A 95 -12.09 12.13 -5.35
CA GLY A 95 -13.44 12.66 -5.37
C GLY A 95 -14.46 11.79 -4.63
N VAL A 96 -14.34 10.46 -4.73
CA VAL A 96 -15.21 9.54 -3.97
C VAL A 96 -14.83 9.51 -2.50
N LEU A 97 -13.53 9.40 -2.17
CA LEU A 97 -13.09 9.31 -0.77
C LEU A 97 -13.35 10.59 0.02
N ALA A 98 -13.31 11.76 -0.62
CA ALA A 98 -13.65 13.04 0.03
C ALA A 98 -15.10 13.07 0.56
N THR A 99 -16.01 12.25 0.01
CA THR A 99 -17.38 12.10 0.54
C THR A 99 -17.50 11.12 1.71
N ARG A 100 -16.39 10.53 2.14
CA ARG A 100 -16.31 9.50 3.20
C ARG A 100 -15.22 9.83 4.22
N PRO A 101 -15.27 10.99 4.91
CA PRO A 101 -14.18 11.48 5.77
C PRO A 101 -13.86 10.57 6.97
N GLN A 102 -14.80 9.69 7.34
CA GLN A 102 -14.64 8.74 8.44
C GLN A 102 -13.99 7.41 8.01
N LEU A 103 -13.88 7.14 6.70
CA LEU A 103 -13.26 5.91 6.21
C LEU A 103 -11.74 6.01 6.35
N PRO A 104 -11.08 5.15 7.17
CA PRO A 104 -9.62 5.09 7.22
C PRO A 104 -9.04 4.73 5.86
N VAL A 105 -8.05 5.52 5.40
CA VAL A 105 -7.38 5.33 4.12
C VAL A 105 -5.90 5.09 4.32
N VAL A 106 -5.40 3.94 3.85
CA VAL A 106 -3.97 3.64 3.76
C VAL A 106 -3.51 3.86 2.33
N LEU A 107 -2.67 4.87 2.11
CA LEU A 107 -2.12 5.21 0.79
C LEU A 107 -0.71 4.62 0.62
N ASP A 108 -0.57 3.62 -0.24
CA ASP A 108 0.73 3.15 -0.74
C ASP A 108 1.00 3.86 -2.08
N PRO A 109 1.89 4.86 -2.13
CA PRO A 109 2.07 5.72 -3.30
C PRO A 109 2.95 5.06 -4.36
N VAL A 110 2.49 3.94 -4.91
CA VAL A 110 3.24 3.10 -5.85
C VAL A 110 3.57 3.89 -7.12
N LEU A 111 4.84 4.26 -7.29
CA LEU A 111 5.36 5.02 -8.43
C LEU A 111 6.29 4.21 -9.32
N VAL A 112 6.86 3.12 -8.81
CA VAL A 112 7.77 2.22 -9.54
C VAL A 112 7.42 0.79 -9.18
N ALA A 113 7.34 -0.09 -10.20
CA ALA A 113 7.20 -1.51 -9.97
C ALA A 113 8.49 -2.11 -9.36
N THR A 114 8.41 -3.24 -8.66
CA THR A 114 9.59 -3.96 -8.14
C THR A 114 10.60 -4.29 -9.26
N THR A 115 10.12 -4.49 -10.49
CA THR A 115 10.95 -4.72 -11.68
C THR A 115 11.63 -3.46 -12.23
N GLY A 116 11.48 -2.29 -11.60
CA GLY A 116 12.04 -1.02 -12.02
C GLY A 116 11.21 -0.25 -13.06
N ALA A 117 10.11 -0.80 -13.54
CA ALA A 117 9.23 -0.09 -14.48
C ALA A 117 8.60 1.14 -13.81
N ARG A 118 8.72 2.32 -14.44
CA ARG A 118 8.08 3.55 -13.96
C ARG A 118 6.58 3.46 -14.16
N LEU A 119 5.83 3.56 -13.07
CA LEU A 119 4.37 3.52 -13.02
C LEU A 119 3.75 4.91 -12.79
N GLY A 120 4.58 5.89 -12.36
CA GLY A 120 4.14 7.24 -12.02
C GLY A 120 4.76 8.33 -12.89
N THR A 121 3.95 9.32 -13.29
CA THR A 121 4.38 10.57 -13.93
C THR A 121 4.48 11.68 -12.87
N GLN A 122 5.17 12.79 -13.19
CA GLN A 122 5.20 13.97 -12.31
C GLN A 122 3.78 14.52 -12.03
N ALA A 123 2.89 14.46 -13.02
CA ALA A 123 1.49 14.87 -12.86
C ALA A 123 0.74 13.97 -11.86
N LEU A 124 1.01 12.65 -11.87
CA LEU A 124 0.46 11.74 -10.87
C LEU A 124 1.00 12.05 -9.48
N VAL A 125 2.31 12.23 -9.31
CA VAL A 125 2.94 12.61 -8.04
C VAL A 125 2.30 13.88 -7.46
N ALA A 126 2.13 14.92 -8.29
CA ALA A 126 1.46 16.15 -7.91
C ALA A 126 -0.02 15.93 -7.51
N GLY A 127 -0.69 15.01 -8.20
CA GLY A 127 -2.07 14.59 -7.89
C GLY A 127 -2.17 13.88 -6.53
N LEU A 128 -1.29 12.91 -6.28
CA LEU A 128 -1.18 12.20 -5.00
C LEU A 128 -0.97 13.19 -3.84
N ARG A 129 0.02 14.07 -3.99
CA ARG A 129 0.37 15.06 -2.96
C ARG A 129 -0.79 16.00 -2.64
N ARG A 130 -1.44 16.59 -3.64
CA ARG A 130 -2.47 17.60 -3.42
C ARG A 130 -3.84 17.03 -3.05
N ARG A 131 -4.18 15.82 -3.50
CA ARG A 131 -5.55 15.32 -3.43
C ARG A 131 -5.71 14.12 -2.49
N LEU A 132 -4.69 13.25 -2.39
CA LEU A 132 -4.80 11.98 -1.66
C LEU A 132 -4.05 12.00 -0.32
N LEU A 133 -2.89 12.67 -0.22
CA LEU A 133 -2.23 12.82 1.09
C LEU A 133 -3.17 13.42 2.15
N PRO A 134 -3.94 14.49 1.89
CA PRO A 134 -4.86 15.05 2.89
C PRO A 134 -6.01 14.12 3.29
N LEU A 135 -6.30 13.09 2.50
CA LEU A 135 -7.32 12.08 2.81
C LEU A 135 -6.74 10.85 3.53
N ALA A 136 -5.42 10.70 3.51
CA ALA A 136 -4.77 9.51 4.05
C ALA A 136 -4.71 9.52 5.59
N THR A 137 -5.23 8.47 6.20
CA THR A 137 -4.98 8.15 7.62
C THR A 137 -3.53 7.77 7.80
N LEU A 138 -2.98 6.99 6.86
CA LEU A 138 -1.57 6.62 6.80
C LEU A 138 -1.08 6.65 5.36
N VAL A 139 0.09 7.23 5.12
CA VAL A 139 0.83 7.04 3.88
C VAL A 139 2.05 6.16 4.13
N THR A 140 2.33 5.20 3.22
CA THR A 140 3.39 4.18 3.40
C THR A 140 4.47 4.24 2.31
N PRO A 141 5.14 5.37 2.07
CA PRO A 141 6.16 5.47 1.02
C PRO A 141 7.44 4.72 1.40
N ASN A 142 8.11 4.17 0.40
CA ASN A 142 9.53 3.87 0.50
C ASN A 142 10.37 5.13 0.26
N ILE A 143 11.71 5.05 0.43
CA ILE A 143 12.60 6.21 0.25
C ILE A 143 12.44 6.86 -1.13
N PRO A 144 12.53 6.14 -2.28
CA PRO A 144 12.32 6.76 -3.60
C PRO A 144 10.95 7.41 -3.79
N GLU A 145 9.90 6.82 -3.25
CA GLU A 145 8.54 7.37 -3.30
C GLU A 145 8.41 8.64 -2.47
N ALA A 146 8.99 8.65 -1.27
CA ALA A 146 9.04 9.84 -0.42
C ALA A 146 9.85 10.97 -1.07
N GLU A 147 11.01 10.67 -1.66
CA GLU A 147 11.82 11.62 -2.43
C GLU A 147 11.01 12.22 -3.60
N ALA A 148 10.26 11.40 -4.33
CA ALA A 148 9.42 11.86 -5.42
C ALA A 148 8.29 12.78 -4.93
N LEU A 149 7.65 12.45 -3.81
CA LEU A 149 6.58 13.26 -3.22
C LEU A 149 7.10 14.58 -2.65
N LEU A 150 8.31 14.61 -2.10
CA LEU A 150 8.90 15.79 -1.45
C LEU A 150 9.73 16.66 -2.42
N GLY A 151 10.28 16.07 -3.48
CA GLY A 151 11.14 16.76 -4.45
C GLY A 151 12.60 16.90 -4.01
N HIS A 152 13.03 16.21 -2.94
CA HIS A 152 14.43 16.20 -2.47
C HIS A 152 14.85 14.82 -1.98
N ARG A 153 16.17 14.59 -1.85
CA ARG A 153 16.76 13.30 -1.47
C ARG A 153 16.71 13.04 0.04
N ILE A 154 16.58 11.76 0.39
CA ILE A 154 16.66 11.23 1.75
C ILE A 154 17.87 10.30 1.81
N ALA A 155 19.04 10.87 2.17
CA ALA A 155 20.31 10.17 2.00
C ALA A 155 20.66 9.18 3.12
N SER A 156 20.03 9.29 4.30
CA SER A 156 20.35 8.51 5.49
C SER A 156 19.13 8.27 6.36
N ARG A 157 19.30 7.38 7.33
CA ARG A 157 18.30 7.13 8.39
C ARG A 157 17.98 8.41 9.19
N ASP A 158 19.00 9.22 9.50
CA ASP A 158 18.84 10.45 10.28
C ASP A 158 18.03 11.53 9.54
N ALA A 159 17.93 11.44 8.21
CA ALA A 159 17.08 12.31 7.40
C ALA A 159 15.60 11.87 7.36
N MET A 160 15.29 10.62 7.77
CA MET A 160 13.92 10.08 7.69
C MET A 160 12.91 10.85 8.56
N PRO A 161 13.21 11.27 9.81
CA PRO A 161 12.25 12.04 10.61
C PRO A 161 11.85 13.36 9.97
N GLY A 162 12.81 14.10 9.39
CA GLY A 162 12.53 15.33 8.65
C GLY A 162 11.62 15.11 7.44
N ALA A 163 11.89 14.05 6.68
CA ALA A 163 11.06 13.67 5.53
C ALA A 163 9.64 13.24 5.94
N ALA A 164 9.51 12.46 7.01
CA ALA A 164 8.21 12.05 7.51
C ALA A 164 7.38 13.25 8.00
N ARG A 165 8.00 14.21 8.71
CA ARG A 165 7.35 15.47 9.10
C ARG A 165 6.88 16.26 7.89
N ALA A 166 7.71 16.40 6.85
CA ALA A 166 7.34 17.12 5.63
C ALA A 166 6.15 16.45 4.88
N LEU A 167 6.03 15.13 4.93
CA LEU A 167 4.86 14.41 4.38
C LEU A 167 3.60 14.65 5.23
N ARG A 168 3.71 14.74 6.55
CA ARG A 168 2.59 15.14 7.41
C ARG A 168 2.16 16.58 7.15
N ASP A 169 3.10 17.50 7.01
CA ASP A 169 2.83 18.91 6.69
C ASP A 169 2.18 19.05 5.30
N ALA A 170 2.43 18.10 4.38
CA ALA A 170 1.73 18.00 3.10
C ALA A 170 0.32 17.42 3.21
N GLY A 171 -0.14 17.04 4.41
CA GLY A 171 -1.52 16.70 4.74
C GLY A 171 -1.77 15.29 5.24
N ALA A 172 -0.83 14.36 5.18
CA ALA A 172 -1.02 13.01 5.72
C ALA A 172 -1.18 13.04 7.25
N ARG A 173 -2.12 12.26 7.81
CA ARG A 173 -2.32 12.21 9.28
C ARG A 173 -1.17 11.48 9.97
N ALA A 174 -0.70 10.38 9.36
CA ALA A 174 0.47 9.62 9.79
C ALA A 174 1.30 9.16 8.59
N VAL A 175 2.58 8.84 8.83
CA VAL A 175 3.53 8.40 7.80
C VAL A 175 4.28 7.18 8.29
N LEU A 176 4.25 6.08 7.54
CA LEU A 176 5.16 4.95 7.70
C LEU A 176 6.22 5.02 6.59
N LEU A 177 7.36 5.63 6.87
CA LEU A 177 8.47 5.75 5.92
C LEU A 177 9.33 4.48 5.96
N LYS A 178 9.30 3.71 4.85
CA LYS A 178 9.99 2.42 4.71
C LYS A 178 11.47 2.64 4.37
N GLY A 179 12.40 2.24 5.26
CA GLY A 179 13.84 2.42 5.08
C GLY A 179 14.55 1.34 4.27
N GLY A 180 13.82 0.38 3.71
CA GLY A 180 14.40 -0.78 3.00
C GLY A 180 15.33 -0.46 1.84
N HIS A 181 15.29 0.74 1.26
CA HIS A 181 16.19 1.21 0.19
C HIS A 181 17.50 1.84 0.70
N LEU A 182 17.60 2.14 1.98
CA LEU A 182 18.85 2.59 2.58
C LEU A 182 19.83 1.42 2.72
N ARG A 183 21.14 1.70 2.70
CA ARG A 183 22.19 0.67 2.83
C ARG A 183 22.30 0.17 4.27
N GLY A 184 22.78 -1.06 4.45
CA GLY A 184 23.03 -1.66 5.76
C GLY A 184 22.46 -3.06 5.89
N SER A 185 22.82 -3.75 6.97
CA SER A 185 22.36 -5.10 7.32
C SER A 185 20.99 -5.09 8.02
N GLU A 186 20.55 -3.94 8.46
CA GLU A 186 19.26 -3.66 9.10
C GLU A 186 18.37 -2.84 8.18
N VAL A 187 17.08 -3.06 8.25
CA VAL A 187 16.03 -2.20 7.70
C VAL A 187 15.38 -1.49 8.87
N SER A 188 15.29 -0.17 8.80
CA SER A 188 14.64 0.65 9.82
C SER A 188 13.48 1.40 9.18
N ASP A 189 12.27 1.09 9.61
CA ASP A 189 11.06 1.80 9.18
C ASP A 189 10.63 2.77 10.29
N LEU A 190 10.18 3.96 9.90
CA LEU A 190 9.74 5.01 10.81
C LEU A 190 8.25 5.27 10.66
N LEU A 191 7.49 5.01 11.72
CA LEU A 191 6.12 5.49 11.86
C LEU A 191 6.15 6.83 12.61
N LEU A 192 5.62 7.88 11.97
CA LEU A 192 5.40 9.19 12.57
C LEU A 192 3.90 9.44 12.69
N THR A 193 3.42 9.58 13.93
CA THR A 193 2.03 9.94 14.27
C THR A 193 1.97 11.32 14.95
N ALA A 194 0.80 11.69 15.43
CA ALA A 194 0.66 12.88 16.29
C ALA A 194 1.35 12.69 17.65
N ASP A 195 1.43 11.45 18.13
CA ASP A 195 1.95 11.10 19.45
C ASP A 195 3.48 10.93 19.45
N GLY A 196 4.11 10.87 18.28
CA GLY A 196 5.57 10.82 18.16
C GLY A 196 6.10 9.89 17.08
N GLU A 197 7.36 9.52 17.25
CA GLU A 197 8.15 8.68 16.35
C GLU A 197 8.26 7.27 16.95
N HIS A 198 7.90 6.25 16.14
CA HIS A 198 8.09 4.83 16.46
C HIS A 198 8.96 4.19 15.41
N TRP A 199 10.08 3.57 15.83
CA TRP A 199 11.02 2.91 14.94
C TRP A 199 10.85 1.40 15.01
N PHE A 200 10.80 0.77 13.83
CA PHE A 200 10.78 -0.69 13.67
C PHE A 200 12.08 -1.13 13.01
N HIS A 201 12.81 -2.05 13.67
CA HIS A 201 14.10 -2.53 13.20
C HIS A 201 14.00 -4.00 12.83
N GLN A 202 14.52 -4.35 11.66
CA GLN A 202 14.42 -5.68 11.11
C GLN A 202 15.73 -6.07 10.43
N ARG A 203 16.12 -7.34 10.53
CA ARG A 203 17.25 -7.87 9.77
C ARG A 203 16.90 -7.88 8.28
N ARG A 204 17.76 -7.29 7.45
CA ARG A 204 17.61 -7.35 6.00
C ARG A 204 17.70 -8.79 5.49
N ARG A 205 16.68 -9.22 4.75
CA ARG A 205 16.66 -10.53 4.09
C ARG A 205 17.30 -10.42 2.72
N ARG A 206 17.99 -11.51 2.32
CA ARG A 206 18.54 -11.63 0.97
C ARG A 206 17.43 -12.02 -0.02
N GLY A 207 17.47 -11.45 -1.22
CA GLY A 207 16.50 -11.72 -2.28
C GLY A 207 15.70 -10.48 -2.66
N GLU A 208 15.10 -10.53 -3.84
CA GLU A 208 14.19 -9.50 -4.34
C GLU A 208 12.76 -10.02 -4.23
N PHE A 209 11.99 -9.44 -3.32
CA PHE A 209 10.62 -9.86 -3.03
C PHE A 209 9.61 -8.92 -3.68
N HIS A 210 8.68 -9.50 -4.44
CA HIS A 210 7.61 -8.78 -5.10
C HIS A 210 6.40 -8.66 -4.20
N GLY A 211 5.81 -7.45 -4.14
CA GLY A 211 4.58 -7.19 -3.40
C GLY A 211 4.73 -6.89 -1.91
N THR A 212 5.94 -6.73 -1.38
CA THR A 212 6.16 -6.41 0.05
C THR A 212 5.46 -5.13 0.49
N GLY A 213 5.56 -4.05 -0.31
CA GLY A 213 4.87 -2.78 -0.03
C GLY A 213 3.36 -2.91 -0.06
N CYS A 214 2.83 -3.57 -1.10
CA CYS A 214 1.39 -3.82 -1.23
C CYS A 214 0.86 -4.63 -0.04
N SER A 215 1.55 -5.74 0.33
CA SER A 215 1.15 -6.58 1.46
C SER A 215 1.21 -5.82 2.79
N LEU A 216 2.24 -4.98 3.00
CA LEU A 216 2.36 -4.17 4.20
C LEU A 216 1.18 -3.20 4.35
N SER A 217 0.92 -2.41 3.31
CA SER A 217 -0.17 -1.42 3.33
C SER A 217 -1.55 -2.08 3.42
N ALA A 218 -1.73 -3.27 2.79
CA ALA A 218 -2.95 -4.05 2.92
C ALA A 218 -3.12 -4.63 4.33
N ALA A 219 -2.06 -5.12 4.96
CA ALA A 219 -2.10 -5.63 6.33
C ALA A 219 -2.47 -4.53 7.34
N VAL A 220 -1.93 -3.31 7.17
CA VAL A 220 -2.36 -2.16 7.98
C VAL A 220 -3.84 -1.86 7.76
N ALA A 221 -4.32 -1.84 6.50
CA ALA A 221 -5.73 -1.61 6.22
C ALA A 221 -6.63 -2.71 6.83
N ALA A 222 -6.18 -3.97 6.81
CA ALA A 222 -6.88 -5.07 7.49
C ALA A 222 -6.96 -4.84 9.01
N GLY A 223 -5.86 -4.45 9.64
CA GLY A 223 -5.82 -4.11 11.07
C GLY A 223 -6.79 -2.98 11.43
N LEU A 224 -6.82 -1.92 10.63
CA LEU A 224 -7.77 -0.81 10.82
C LEU A 224 -9.23 -1.26 10.60
N ALA A 225 -9.50 -2.13 9.62
CA ALA A 225 -10.84 -2.69 9.39
C ALA A 225 -11.31 -3.57 10.56
N LEU A 226 -10.37 -4.20 11.28
CA LEU A 226 -10.60 -4.95 12.53
C LEU A 226 -10.76 -4.02 13.75
N GLY A 227 -10.66 -2.69 13.59
CA GLY A 227 -10.78 -1.71 14.68
C GLY A 227 -9.53 -1.58 15.55
N ARG A 228 -8.36 -2.08 15.11
CA ARG A 228 -7.10 -1.94 15.86
C ARG A 228 -6.62 -0.48 15.84
N PRO A 229 -5.96 0.01 16.91
CA PRO A 229 -5.19 1.25 16.87
C PRO A 229 -4.16 1.23 15.73
N LEU A 230 -3.77 2.41 15.22
CA LEU A 230 -2.89 2.51 14.07
C LEU A 230 -1.52 1.87 14.32
N GLU A 231 -0.92 2.13 15.48
CA GLU A 231 0.37 1.59 15.89
C GLU A 231 0.36 0.06 15.92
N ASP A 232 -0.67 -0.53 16.53
CA ASP A 232 -0.85 -1.99 16.62
C ASP A 232 -1.06 -2.61 15.22
N ALA A 233 -1.82 -1.91 14.36
CA ALA A 233 -2.03 -2.34 12.97
C ALA A 233 -0.73 -2.32 12.16
N VAL A 234 0.12 -1.30 12.37
CA VAL A 234 1.43 -1.20 11.70
C VAL A 234 2.39 -2.27 12.22
N GLU A 235 2.49 -2.49 13.53
CA GLU A 235 3.34 -3.51 14.12
C GLU A 235 2.97 -4.91 13.63
N ALA A 236 1.68 -5.24 13.67
CA ALA A 236 1.17 -6.52 13.17
C ALA A 236 1.45 -6.70 11.66
N ALA A 237 1.32 -5.62 10.86
CA ALA A 237 1.60 -5.64 9.43
C ALA A 237 3.08 -5.88 9.12
N ILE A 238 3.99 -5.25 9.87
CA ILE A 238 5.43 -5.46 9.74
C ILE A 238 5.80 -6.90 10.09
N HIS A 239 5.26 -7.42 11.19
CA HIS A 239 5.48 -8.81 11.59
C HIS A 239 4.99 -9.79 10.52
N PHE A 240 3.77 -9.61 10.04
CA PHE A 240 3.17 -10.42 8.98
C PHE A 240 4.04 -10.45 7.71
N VAL A 241 4.48 -9.30 7.21
CA VAL A 241 5.32 -9.21 6.02
C VAL A 241 6.66 -9.92 6.22
N GLN A 242 7.26 -9.82 7.42
CA GLN A 242 8.50 -10.54 7.73
C GLN A 242 8.31 -12.06 7.68
N GLN A 243 7.22 -12.58 8.22
CA GLN A 243 6.89 -14.02 8.14
C GLN A 243 6.65 -14.44 6.69
N ALA A 244 5.88 -13.65 5.93
CA ALA A 244 5.60 -13.92 4.53
C ALA A 244 6.86 -13.91 3.64
N ILE A 245 7.85 -13.05 3.96
CA ILE A 245 9.16 -13.03 3.31
C ILE A 245 9.95 -14.29 3.63
N VAL A 246 9.95 -14.75 4.89
CA VAL A 246 10.67 -15.98 5.30
C VAL A 246 10.11 -17.20 4.58
N ALA A 247 8.81 -17.30 4.43
CA ALA A 247 8.13 -18.37 3.71
C ALA A 247 8.08 -18.16 2.19
N GLY A 248 8.61 -17.03 1.68
CA GLY A 248 8.54 -16.66 0.28
C GLY A 248 9.11 -17.69 -0.68
N TYR A 249 8.53 -17.79 -1.86
CA TYR A 249 8.87 -18.79 -2.87
C TYR A 249 9.00 -18.20 -4.27
N ARG A 250 9.55 -18.97 -5.20
CA ARG A 250 9.72 -18.61 -6.62
C ARG A 250 8.66 -19.27 -7.48
N PRO A 251 7.61 -18.56 -7.91
CA PRO A 251 6.52 -19.14 -8.69
C PRO A 251 6.82 -19.25 -10.18
N GLY A 252 7.75 -18.45 -10.70
CA GLY A 252 8.03 -18.33 -12.11
C GLY A 252 9.50 -18.48 -12.47
N LYS A 253 9.83 -18.19 -13.74
CA LYS A 253 11.20 -18.29 -14.29
C LYS A 253 12.05 -17.04 -14.02
N GLY A 254 11.47 -15.94 -13.53
CA GLY A 254 12.20 -14.71 -13.17
C GLY A 254 12.92 -14.83 -11.83
N ALA A 255 13.70 -13.81 -11.48
CA ALA A 255 14.48 -13.77 -10.23
C ALA A 255 13.62 -13.46 -8.99
N LEU A 256 12.46 -12.81 -9.19
CA LEU A 256 11.61 -12.35 -8.10
C LEU A 256 11.00 -13.50 -7.31
N LEU A 257 11.07 -13.37 -6.00
CA LEU A 257 10.34 -14.19 -5.04
C LEU A 257 8.99 -13.51 -4.76
N VAL A 258 7.97 -14.29 -4.44
CA VAL A 258 6.67 -13.78 -3.94
C VAL A 258 6.49 -14.19 -2.50
N LEU A 259 5.69 -13.41 -1.78
CA LEU A 259 5.37 -13.67 -0.38
C LEU A 259 4.40 -14.84 -0.25
N ASP A 260 4.60 -15.68 0.76
CA ASP A 260 3.58 -16.65 1.17
C ASP A 260 2.69 -16.04 2.25
N HIS A 261 1.57 -15.49 1.80
CA HIS A 261 0.62 -14.82 2.69
C HIS A 261 -0.12 -15.79 3.61
N LEU A 262 -0.30 -17.06 3.19
CA LEU A 262 -1.03 -18.04 3.98
C LEU A 262 -0.17 -18.62 5.10
N ALA A 263 1.11 -18.87 4.83
CA ALA A 263 2.05 -19.33 5.84
C ALA A 263 2.33 -18.27 6.93
N ALA A 264 2.00 -17.00 6.66
CA ALA A 264 2.21 -15.87 7.57
C ALA A 264 0.94 -15.43 8.31
N ALA A 265 -0.19 -16.09 8.11
CA ALA A 265 -1.46 -15.72 8.75
C ALA A 265 -1.31 -15.63 10.27
N PRO A 266 -1.74 -14.49 10.89
CA PRO A 266 -1.60 -14.27 12.34
C PRO A 266 -2.55 -15.10 13.19
#